data_23338a39dd29b1ec52b798ac414c5040
#
_entry.id   23338a39dd29b1ec52b798ac414c5040
#
_cell.length_a   1.000
_cell.length_b   1.000
_cell.length_c   1.000
_cell.angle_alpha   90.00
_cell.angle_beta   90.00
_cell.angle_gamma   90.00
#
_symmetry.space_group_name_H-M   'P 1'
#
loop_
_entity.id
_entity.type
_entity.pdbx_description
1 polymer ?
#
loop_
_entity_poly.entity_id
_entity_poly.type
_entity_poly.pdbx_seq_one_letter_code
_entity_poly.pdbx_strand_id
1 'polypeptide(L)'
;MKRIAYRFFLIVLLSVLAVEVFPVSAQEGSWFDEGNYDEEWLDKNFDNDVMIISTPEEFAAFGEYMTSSLWNYPNKTVRLAADMDMSAHKWITPVNEQFGSYFSGVFDGDGHKISGLTVVPAEEGEGYDYKRVVAGLFGTVRNAEIRD
;
A
#
# COMPACT_ATOMS: atom_id res chain seq x y z
N MET A 1 -52.49 -60.96 -5.82
CA MET A 1 -51.16 -60.55 -6.24
C MET A 1 -51.18 -59.03 -6.41
N LYS A 2 -50.58 -58.28 -5.45
CA LYS A 2 -50.56 -56.82 -5.48
C LYS A 2 -49.22 -56.37 -6.07
N ARG A 3 -49.29 -55.60 -7.18
CA ARG A 3 -48.10 -55.01 -7.81
C ARG A 3 -47.80 -53.73 -7.09
N ILE A 4 -46.65 -53.64 -6.46
CA ILE A 4 -46.10 -52.42 -5.82
C ILE A 4 -45.32 -51.67 -6.93
N ALA A 5 -45.82 -50.52 -7.31
CA ALA A 5 -45.16 -49.62 -8.25
C ALA A 5 -44.21 -48.71 -7.46
N TYR A 6 -42.90 -48.89 -7.62
CA TYR A 6 -41.91 -47.96 -7.10
C TYR A 6 -41.85 -46.73 -8.00
N ARG A 7 -42.29 -45.61 -7.48
CA ARG A 7 -42.04 -44.30 -8.06
C ARG A 7 -40.66 -43.84 -7.65
N PHE A 8 -39.71 -43.86 -8.58
CA PHE A 8 -38.43 -43.19 -8.40
C PHE A 8 -38.67 -41.68 -8.42
N PHE A 9 -38.51 -41.01 -7.28
CA PHE A 9 -38.45 -39.56 -7.17
C PHE A 9 -37.02 -39.12 -7.47
N LEU A 10 -36.78 -38.65 -8.67
CA LEU A 10 -35.50 -38.03 -9.08
C LEU A 10 -35.41 -36.63 -8.45
N ILE A 11 -34.73 -36.52 -7.31
CA ILE A 11 -34.41 -35.23 -6.73
C ILE A 11 -33.22 -34.66 -7.51
N VAL A 12 -33.49 -33.77 -8.43
CA VAL A 12 -32.44 -32.92 -9.06
C VAL A 12 -32.03 -31.91 -8.03
N LEU A 13 -30.91 -32.12 -7.36
CA LEU A 13 -30.31 -31.13 -6.49
C LEU A 13 -29.66 -30.03 -7.36
N LEU A 14 -30.40 -28.96 -7.61
CA LEU A 14 -29.88 -27.76 -8.27
C LEU A 14 -28.96 -27.04 -7.27
N SER A 15 -27.65 -27.33 -7.34
CA SER A 15 -26.65 -26.56 -6.59
C SER A 15 -26.55 -25.17 -7.23
N VAL A 16 -27.27 -24.23 -6.67
CA VAL A 16 -27.04 -22.81 -6.93
C VAL A 16 -25.69 -22.47 -6.33
N LEU A 17 -24.68 -22.34 -7.18
CA LEU A 17 -23.41 -21.69 -6.79
C LEU A 17 -23.77 -20.23 -6.47
N ALA A 18 -24.00 -19.94 -5.20
CA ALA A 18 -24.02 -18.57 -4.72
C ALA A 18 -22.60 -18.03 -4.92
N VAL A 19 -22.43 -17.20 -5.93
CA VAL A 19 -21.26 -16.33 -6.02
C VAL A 19 -21.43 -15.34 -4.87
N GLU A 20 -20.75 -15.59 -3.76
CA GLU A 20 -20.65 -14.61 -2.70
C GLU A 20 -19.88 -13.42 -3.27
N VAL A 21 -20.61 -12.40 -3.69
CA VAL A 21 -20.04 -11.09 -3.96
C VAL A 21 -19.72 -10.51 -2.60
N PHE A 22 -18.49 -10.72 -2.16
CA PHE A 22 -17.99 -9.98 -1.00
C PHE A 22 -18.09 -8.49 -1.35
N PRO A 23 -18.79 -7.67 -0.54
CA PRO A 23 -18.72 -6.23 -0.76
C PRO A 23 -17.23 -5.87 -0.68
N VAL A 24 -16.74 -5.16 -1.69
CA VAL A 24 -15.44 -4.48 -1.58
C VAL A 24 -15.57 -3.62 -0.33
N SER A 25 -14.95 -4.08 0.76
CA SER A 25 -14.91 -3.31 2.00
C SER A 25 -14.32 -1.96 1.63
N ALA A 26 -15.04 -0.88 1.93
CA ALA A 26 -14.47 0.45 1.79
C ALA A 26 -13.17 0.44 2.60
N GLN A 27 -12.06 0.83 1.97
CA GLN A 27 -10.77 0.92 2.65
C GLN A 27 -10.93 1.78 3.90
N GLU A 28 -10.90 1.15 5.07
CA GLU A 28 -10.96 1.84 6.35
C GLU A 28 -9.53 2.08 6.84
N GLY A 29 -9.27 3.30 7.33
CA GLY A 29 -7.95 3.67 7.85
C GLY A 29 -6.89 3.95 6.79
N SER A 30 -5.70 4.21 7.28
CA SER A 30 -4.51 4.51 6.50
C SER A 30 -3.47 3.40 6.65
N TRP A 31 -2.62 3.25 5.65
CA TRP A 31 -1.41 2.45 5.74
C TRP A 31 -0.46 2.95 6.84
N PHE A 32 -0.56 4.23 7.26
CA PHE A 32 0.28 4.83 8.30
C PHE A 32 -0.34 4.76 9.70
N ASP A 33 -1.48 4.09 9.87
CA ASP A 33 -2.03 3.83 11.20
C ASP A 33 -1.23 2.71 11.87
N GLU A 34 -1.08 2.80 13.19
CA GLU A 34 -0.39 1.80 14.02
C GLU A 34 -0.90 0.38 13.73
N GLY A 35 0.01 -0.54 13.47
CA GLY A 35 -0.29 -1.94 13.16
C GLY A 35 -0.61 -2.24 11.68
N ASN A 36 -0.68 -1.23 10.79
CA ASN A 36 -0.86 -1.41 9.36
C ASN A 36 0.46 -1.43 8.58
N TYR A 37 1.59 -1.17 9.22
CA TYR A 37 2.93 -1.20 8.62
C TYR A 37 3.92 -1.95 9.50
N ASP A 38 5.03 -2.42 8.92
CA ASP A 38 6.12 -3.09 9.66
C ASP A 38 7.01 -2.07 10.35
N GLU A 39 6.71 -1.79 11.63
CA GLU A 39 7.45 -0.81 12.45
C GLU A 39 8.94 -1.15 12.59
N GLU A 40 9.32 -2.42 12.46
CA GLU A 40 10.70 -2.87 12.58
C GLU A 40 11.48 -2.82 11.26
N TRP A 41 10.79 -2.61 10.12
CA TRP A 41 11.42 -2.66 8.79
C TRP A 41 12.57 -1.67 8.67
N LEU A 42 12.39 -0.46 9.18
CA LEU A 42 13.42 0.57 9.11
C LEU A 42 14.64 0.18 9.91
N ASP A 43 14.46 -0.28 11.15
CA ASP A 43 15.56 -0.68 12.03
C ASP A 43 16.38 -1.81 11.41
N LYS A 44 15.71 -2.75 10.72
CA LYS A 44 16.35 -3.85 10.00
C LYS A 44 17.15 -3.41 8.77
N ASN A 45 16.76 -2.29 8.15
CA ASN A 45 17.28 -1.84 6.85
C ASN A 45 18.11 -0.55 6.93
N PHE A 46 18.09 0.17 8.05
CA PHE A 46 18.67 1.51 8.15
C PHE A 46 20.13 1.60 7.73
N ASP A 47 20.94 0.64 8.08
CA ASP A 47 22.38 0.60 7.75
C ASP A 47 22.68 0.06 6.35
N ASN A 48 21.68 -0.49 5.66
CA ASN A 48 21.85 -1.06 4.33
C ASN A 48 21.89 0.03 3.24
N ASP A 49 22.82 -0.11 2.27
CA ASP A 49 22.83 0.75 1.08
C ASP A 49 21.66 0.44 0.16
N VAL A 50 21.16 -0.80 0.17
CA VAL A 50 19.96 -1.26 -0.54
C VAL A 50 18.96 -1.75 0.49
N MET A 51 17.84 -1.07 0.56
CA MET A 51 16.71 -1.40 1.44
C MET A 51 15.68 -2.17 0.63
N ILE A 52 15.34 -3.38 1.06
CA ILE A 52 14.44 -4.26 0.32
C ILE A 52 13.01 -4.13 0.88
N ILE A 53 12.05 -4.08 -0.04
CA ILE A 53 10.62 -4.08 0.25
C ILE A 53 9.99 -5.32 -0.40
N SER A 54 9.42 -6.20 0.42
CA SER A 54 8.85 -7.48 -0.02
C SER A 54 7.37 -7.60 0.27
N THR A 55 6.81 -6.73 1.12
CA THR A 55 5.39 -6.75 1.52
C THR A 55 4.77 -5.35 1.48
N PRO A 56 3.43 -5.26 1.38
CA PRO A 56 2.71 -3.98 1.50
C PRO A 56 2.97 -3.25 2.82
N GLU A 57 3.12 -3.98 3.93
CA GLU A 57 3.41 -3.41 5.25
C GLU A 57 4.81 -2.80 5.32
N GLU A 58 5.82 -3.42 4.69
CA GLU A 58 7.16 -2.85 4.54
C GLU A 58 7.15 -1.61 3.62
N PHE A 59 6.32 -1.65 2.56
CA PHE A 59 6.14 -0.49 1.69
C PHE A 59 5.48 0.68 2.44
N ALA A 60 4.51 0.38 3.30
CA ALA A 60 3.88 1.37 4.16
C ALA A 60 4.85 1.94 5.20
N ALA A 61 5.71 1.11 5.78
CA ALA A 61 6.77 1.57 6.69
C ALA A 61 7.74 2.55 6.00
N PHE A 62 8.12 2.27 4.75
CA PHE A 62 8.90 3.21 3.94
C PHE A 62 8.17 4.55 3.75
N GLY A 63 6.85 4.52 3.45
CA GLY A 63 6.02 5.71 3.30
C GLY A 63 5.90 6.51 4.59
N GLU A 64 5.62 5.84 5.71
CA GLU A 64 5.52 6.45 7.03
C GLU A 64 6.83 7.14 7.42
N TYR A 65 7.94 6.44 7.20
CA TYR A 65 9.26 7.00 7.49
C TYR A 65 9.56 8.27 6.69
N MET A 66 9.10 8.39 5.46
CA MET A 66 9.21 9.62 4.69
C MET A 66 8.43 10.78 5.32
N THR A 67 7.36 10.51 6.10
CA THR A 67 6.59 11.54 6.81
C THR A 67 7.26 11.98 8.10
N SER A 68 7.87 11.04 8.82
CA SER A 68 8.33 11.25 10.20
C SER A 68 9.76 11.75 10.31
N SER A 69 10.60 11.58 9.28
CA SER A 69 12.02 11.79 9.42
C SER A 69 12.63 12.89 8.56
N LEU A 70 13.69 13.47 9.08
CA LEU A 70 14.60 14.40 8.39
C LEU A 70 15.51 13.68 7.35
N TRP A 71 15.36 12.38 7.18
CA TRP A 71 16.23 11.57 6.33
C TRP A 71 15.66 11.48 4.92
N ASN A 72 16.39 12.05 4.00
CA ASN A 72 15.98 12.13 2.61
C ASN A 72 16.51 10.95 1.77
N TYR A 73 16.97 9.87 2.40
CA TYR A 73 17.57 8.69 1.76
C TYR A 73 18.73 9.00 0.77
N PRO A 74 19.62 9.99 1.05
CA PRO A 74 20.68 10.28 0.12
C PRO A 74 21.57 9.04 -0.08
N ASN A 75 21.84 8.69 -1.33
CA ASN A 75 22.66 7.55 -1.74
C ASN A 75 22.15 6.16 -1.35
N LYS A 76 20.90 6.04 -0.91
CA LYS A 76 20.28 4.72 -0.67
C LYS A 76 19.42 4.31 -1.86
N THR A 77 19.34 3.01 -2.08
CA THR A 77 18.41 2.40 -3.02
C THR A 77 17.30 1.70 -2.23
N VAL A 78 16.06 2.05 -2.52
CA VAL A 78 14.89 1.31 -2.04
C VAL A 78 14.39 0.47 -3.21
N ARG A 79 14.37 -0.86 -3.05
CA ARG A 79 14.04 -1.79 -4.12
C ARG A 79 12.86 -2.66 -3.76
N LEU A 80 11.93 -2.82 -4.69
CA LEU A 80 10.87 -3.82 -4.59
C LEU A 80 11.44 -5.21 -4.85
N ALA A 81 10.96 -6.21 -4.12
CA ALA A 81 11.28 -7.62 -4.30
C ALA A 81 10.04 -8.47 -4.58
N ALA A 82 8.85 -7.86 -4.64
CA ALA A 82 7.60 -8.50 -4.99
C ALA A 82 6.58 -7.45 -5.48
N ASP A 83 5.52 -7.93 -6.12
CA ASP A 83 4.36 -7.10 -6.45
C ASP A 83 3.63 -6.68 -5.16
N MET A 84 3.19 -5.41 -5.11
CA MET A 84 2.51 -4.82 -3.97
C MET A 84 1.02 -4.65 -4.24
N ASP A 85 0.16 -5.27 -3.43
CA ASP A 85 -1.28 -4.98 -3.41
C ASP A 85 -1.60 -4.04 -2.24
N MET A 86 -1.80 -2.77 -2.56
CA MET A 86 -2.06 -1.70 -1.59
C MET A 86 -3.56 -1.47 -1.35
N SER A 87 -4.42 -2.44 -1.72
CA SER A 87 -5.88 -2.26 -1.66
C SER A 87 -6.47 -2.31 -0.24
N ALA A 88 -5.71 -2.74 0.78
CA ALA A 88 -6.22 -2.90 2.14
C ALA A 88 -6.52 -1.57 2.84
N HIS A 89 -5.67 -0.56 2.67
CA HIS A 89 -5.78 0.73 3.35
C HIS A 89 -5.51 1.90 2.38
N LYS A 90 -5.88 3.11 2.81
CA LYS A 90 -5.61 4.33 2.05
C LYS A 90 -4.15 4.73 2.18
N TRP A 91 -3.55 5.16 1.09
CA TRP A 91 -2.23 5.75 1.07
C TRP A 91 -2.34 7.27 1.25
N ILE A 92 -1.95 7.78 2.40
CA ILE A 92 -1.81 9.22 2.59
C ILE A 92 -0.50 9.64 1.92
N THR A 93 -0.54 10.64 1.05
CA THR A 93 0.69 11.12 0.40
C THR A 93 1.73 11.50 1.46
N PRO A 94 2.92 10.89 1.45
CA PRO A 94 3.93 11.18 2.47
C PRO A 94 4.49 12.59 2.29
N VAL A 95 4.19 13.46 3.22
CA VAL A 95 4.70 14.82 3.32
C VAL A 95 5.10 15.11 4.77
N ASN A 96 6.14 15.90 4.96
CA ASN A 96 6.50 16.41 6.26
C ASN A 96 6.29 17.91 6.28
N GLU A 97 5.26 18.36 6.98
CA GLU A 97 4.85 19.76 7.04
C GLU A 97 5.90 20.67 7.66
N GLN A 98 6.68 20.13 8.59
CA GLN A 98 7.58 20.90 9.43
C GLN A 98 8.95 21.14 8.80
N PHE A 99 9.44 20.22 7.97
CA PHE A 99 10.81 20.23 7.47
C PHE A 99 10.95 20.07 5.95
N GLY A 100 9.84 19.98 5.23
CA GLY A 100 9.86 19.82 3.77
C GLY A 100 10.58 18.55 3.35
N SER A 101 10.14 17.40 3.86
CA SER A 101 10.71 16.11 3.49
C SER A 101 10.60 15.86 1.99
N TYR A 102 11.62 15.25 1.44
CA TYR A 102 11.64 14.84 0.04
C TYR A 102 12.42 13.51 -0.07
N PHE A 103 12.03 12.72 -1.01
CA PHE A 103 12.81 11.54 -1.38
C PHE A 103 13.96 11.95 -2.30
N SER A 104 15.19 11.50 -2.01
CA SER A 104 16.39 11.86 -2.79
C SER A 104 17.27 10.67 -3.17
N GLY A 105 16.81 9.44 -2.88
CA GLY A 105 17.52 8.22 -3.21
C GLY A 105 17.17 7.66 -4.58
N VAL A 106 17.42 6.39 -4.77
CA VAL A 106 16.97 5.60 -5.90
C VAL A 106 15.78 4.75 -5.45
N PHE A 107 14.65 4.85 -6.15
CA PHE A 107 13.54 3.90 -6.02
C PHE A 107 13.55 2.98 -7.24
N ASP A 108 13.78 1.70 -7.00
CA ASP A 108 13.95 0.67 -8.02
C ASP A 108 12.75 -0.30 -7.94
N GLY A 109 11.88 -0.25 -8.94
CA GLY A 109 10.73 -1.14 -9.03
C GLY A 109 11.11 -2.58 -9.35
N ASP A 110 12.29 -2.81 -9.95
CA ASP A 110 12.84 -4.12 -10.32
C ASP A 110 11.83 -5.00 -11.10
N GLY A 111 11.01 -4.39 -11.96
CA GLY A 111 9.95 -5.04 -12.74
C GLY A 111 8.68 -5.38 -11.96
N HIS A 112 8.56 -4.98 -10.70
CA HIS A 112 7.42 -5.26 -9.85
C HIS A 112 6.34 -4.18 -9.95
N LYS A 113 5.09 -4.57 -9.66
CA LYS A 113 3.91 -3.74 -9.80
C LYS A 113 3.37 -3.31 -8.43
N ILE A 114 3.00 -2.03 -8.31
CA ILE A 114 2.17 -1.51 -7.22
C ILE A 114 0.73 -1.37 -7.74
N SER A 115 -0.22 -2.04 -7.10
CA SER A 115 -1.63 -2.07 -7.47
C SER A 115 -2.55 -1.74 -6.30
N GLY A 116 -3.82 -1.43 -6.58
CA GLY A 116 -4.83 -1.19 -5.55
C GLY A 116 -4.64 0.10 -4.74
N LEU A 117 -3.72 0.98 -5.13
CA LEU A 117 -3.40 2.18 -4.39
C LEU A 117 -4.54 3.20 -4.44
N THR A 118 -5.09 3.56 -3.27
CA THR A 118 -6.03 4.68 -3.12
C THR A 118 -5.34 5.83 -2.43
N VAL A 119 -4.95 6.85 -3.20
CA VAL A 119 -4.19 7.99 -2.70
C VAL A 119 -5.12 9.02 -2.06
N VAL A 120 -4.83 9.40 -0.81
CA VAL A 120 -5.43 10.54 -0.13
C VAL A 120 -4.43 11.70 -0.18
N PRO A 121 -4.82 12.85 -0.73
CA PRO A 121 -3.97 14.03 -0.75
C PRO A 121 -3.63 14.49 0.67
N ALA A 122 -2.38 14.92 0.87
CA ALA A 122 -1.98 15.65 2.07
C ALA A 122 -2.07 17.17 1.84
N GLU A 123 -2.41 17.91 2.90
CA GLU A 123 -2.37 19.36 2.91
C GLU A 123 -1.04 19.80 3.51
N GLU A 124 -0.26 20.61 2.78
CA GLU A 124 0.96 21.24 3.28
C GLU A 124 0.68 22.73 3.61
N GLY A 125 1.22 23.23 4.71
CA GLY A 125 1.37 24.67 4.95
C GLY A 125 0.44 25.28 5.98
N GLU A 126 0.41 24.78 7.20
CA GLU A 126 -0.08 25.59 8.32
C GLU A 126 0.89 26.77 8.57
N GLY A 127 0.42 27.98 8.30
CA GLY A 127 1.15 29.21 8.58
C GLY A 127 1.64 29.98 7.34
N TYR A 128 1.39 29.48 6.15
CA TYR A 128 1.61 30.24 4.90
C TYR A 128 0.29 30.67 4.29
N ASP A 129 0.35 31.79 3.53
CA ASP A 129 -0.81 32.40 2.88
C ASP A 129 -1.45 31.55 1.78
N TYR A 130 -0.93 30.31 1.54
CA TYR A 130 -1.44 29.34 0.59
C TYR A 130 -1.33 27.90 1.12
N LYS A 131 -2.40 27.14 0.94
CA LYS A 131 -2.40 25.69 1.15
C LYS A 131 -1.95 25.01 -0.13
N ARG A 132 -0.95 24.13 -0.04
CA ARG A 132 -0.59 23.18 -1.10
C ARG A 132 -1.30 21.87 -0.84
N VAL A 133 -1.89 21.30 -1.87
CA VAL A 133 -2.41 19.93 -1.87
C VAL A 133 -1.45 19.09 -2.68
N VAL A 134 -0.90 18.05 -2.05
CA VAL A 134 0.04 17.13 -2.68
C VAL A 134 -0.60 15.76 -2.74
N ALA A 135 -0.59 15.14 -3.92
CA ALA A 135 -1.15 13.81 -4.13
C ALA A 135 -0.19 12.96 -4.97
N GLY A 136 0.23 11.82 -4.43
CA GLY A 136 1.12 10.90 -5.12
C GLY A 136 1.66 9.79 -4.23
N LEU A 137 2.40 8.90 -4.84
CA LEU A 137 3.16 7.87 -4.12
C LEU A 137 4.25 8.52 -3.26
N PHE A 138 4.88 9.55 -3.79
CA PHE A 138 5.82 10.43 -3.12
C PHE A 138 5.19 11.82 -3.01
N GLY A 139 5.36 12.51 -1.89
CA GLY A 139 4.95 13.89 -1.74
C GLY A 139 5.86 14.83 -2.51
N THR A 140 7.15 14.75 -2.26
CA THR A 140 8.17 15.53 -2.96
C THR A 140 9.39 14.66 -3.27
N VAL A 141 9.95 14.84 -4.46
CA VAL A 141 11.20 14.21 -4.88
C VAL A 141 12.23 15.26 -5.27
N ARG A 142 13.48 15.07 -4.88
CA ARG A 142 14.57 15.99 -5.20
C ARG A 142 15.85 15.21 -5.46
N ASN A 143 16.48 15.40 -6.63
CA ASN A 143 17.70 14.67 -7.02
C ASN A 143 17.57 13.15 -6.84
N ALA A 144 16.38 12.61 -7.10
CA ALA A 144 16.07 11.20 -6.97
C ALA A 144 16.03 10.52 -8.35
N GLU A 145 16.27 9.22 -8.36
CA GLU A 145 16.03 8.36 -9.51
C GLU A 145 14.84 7.45 -9.18
N ILE A 146 13.85 7.39 -10.07
CA ILE A 146 12.74 6.44 -9.99
C ILE A 146 12.80 5.63 -11.27
N ARG A 147 12.96 4.32 -11.13
CA ARG A 147 13.10 3.39 -12.25
C ARG A 147 12.35 2.09 -12.01
N ASP A 148 12.10 1.39 -13.08
CA ASP A 148 11.52 0.06 -13.13
C ASP A 148 12.61 -1.00 -13.31
#